data_abfe9d6d94e601eccdd1c378474db9a9
#
_entry.id   abfe9d6d94e601eccdd1c378474db9a9
#
_cell.length_a   1.000
_cell.length_b   1.000
_cell.length_c   1.000
_cell.angle_alpha   90.00
_cell.angle_beta   90.00
_cell.angle_gamma   90.00
#
_symmetry.space_group_name_H-M   'P 1'
#
loop_
_entity.id
_entity.type
_entity.pdbx_description
1 polymer ?
#
loop_
_entity_poly.entity_id
_entity_poly.type
_entity_poly.pdbx_seq_one_letter_code
_entity_poly.pdbx_strand_id
1 'polypeptide(L)' 'MTFGEKFKAEREKRKLTQQEVADALGINRRMITRYENGISFPRTKDAYRKIAEYFKVDVNYLLTEDEEFV' A
#
# COMPACT_ATOMS: atom_id res chain seq x y z
N MET A 1 10.64 -8.31 -0.29
CA MET A 1 9.96 -7.29 0.51
C MET A 1 8.48 -7.59 0.59
N THR A 2 7.90 -7.36 1.74
CA THR A 2 6.45 -7.51 1.92
C THR A 2 5.71 -6.33 1.30
N PHE A 3 4.39 -6.46 1.17
CA PHE A 3 3.55 -5.36 0.71
C PHE A 3 3.75 -4.11 1.57
N GLY A 4 3.74 -4.27 2.89
CA GLY A 4 3.90 -3.12 3.80
C GLY A 4 5.21 -2.39 3.60
N GLU A 5 6.29 -3.15 3.44
CA GLU A 5 7.60 -2.55 3.18
C GLU A 5 7.63 -1.81 1.85
N LYS A 6 7.01 -2.40 0.82
CA LYS A 6 6.95 -1.75 -0.49
C LYS A 6 6.09 -0.49 -0.45
N PHE A 7 4.96 -0.56 0.24
CA PHE A 7 4.07 0.58 0.41
C PHE A 7 4.81 1.74 1.09
N LYS A 8 5.47 1.43 2.20
CA LYS A 8 6.22 2.45 2.95
C LYS A 8 7.35 3.04 2.10
N ALA A 9 8.08 2.20 1.38
CA ALA A 9 9.17 2.65 0.53
C ALA A 9 8.66 3.59 -0.57
N GLU A 10 7.53 3.25 -1.22
CA GLU A 10 6.97 4.10 -2.26
C GLU A 10 6.47 5.43 -1.69
N ARG A 11 5.90 5.40 -0.51
CA ARG A 11 5.46 6.62 0.16
C ARG A 11 6.65 7.53 0.50
N GLU A 12 7.66 6.95 1.14
CA GLU A 12 8.83 7.72 1.58
C GLU A 12 9.66 8.26 0.42
N LYS A 13 9.76 7.48 -0.64
CA LYS A 13 10.43 7.90 -1.86
C LYS A 13 9.83 9.18 -2.43
N ARG A 14 8.55 9.37 -2.25
CA ARG A 14 7.81 10.54 -2.72
C ARG A 14 7.70 11.62 -1.66
N LYS A 15 8.29 11.39 -0.49
CA LYS A 15 8.26 12.33 0.65
C LYS A 15 6.83 12.67 1.08
N LEU A 16 5.96 11.68 1.03
CA LEU A 16 4.58 11.84 1.45
C LEU A 16 4.40 11.38 2.89
N THR A 17 3.53 12.06 3.61
CA THR A 17 3.16 11.63 4.95
C THR A 17 2.11 10.52 4.86
N GLN A 18 1.94 9.78 5.95
CA GLN A 18 0.88 8.79 6.03
C GLN A 18 -0.49 9.42 5.84
N GLN A 19 -0.70 10.61 6.41
CA GLN A 19 -1.97 11.30 6.29
C GLN A 19 -2.26 11.72 4.85
N GLU A 20 -1.24 12.19 4.14
CA GLU A 20 -1.41 12.58 2.74
C GLU A 20 -1.84 11.39 1.89
N VAL A 21 -1.23 10.24 2.10
CA VAL A 21 -1.60 9.03 1.36
C VAL A 21 -2.99 8.56 1.75
N ALA A 22 -3.31 8.60 3.04
CA ALA A 22 -4.65 8.21 3.51
C ALA A 22 -5.72 9.07 2.87
N ASP A 23 -5.51 10.38 2.83
CA ASP A 23 -6.45 11.31 2.22
C ASP A 23 -6.61 11.03 0.73
N ALA A 24 -5.51 10.78 0.03
CA ALA A 24 -5.54 10.52 -1.40
C ALA A 24 -6.26 9.21 -1.72
N LEU A 25 -6.10 8.19 -0.90
CA LEU A 25 -6.72 6.89 -1.11
C LEU A 25 -8.14 6.80 -0.51
N GLY A 26 -8.56 7.81 0.23
CA GLY A 26 -9.89 7.80 0.84
C GLY A 26 -10.04 6.82 2.00
N ILE A 27 -8.95 6.54 2.71
CA ILE A 27 -8.96 5.67 3.87
C ILE A 27 -8.37 6.44 5.06
N ASN A 28 -8.50 5.88 6.26
CA ASN A 28 -7.95 6.58 7.42
C ASN A 28 -6.48 6.23 7.61
N ARG A 29 -5.77 7.10 8.32
CA ARG A 29 -4.34 6.94 8.52
C ARG A 29 -3.99 5.67 9.31
N ARG A 30 -4.89 5.22 10.18
CA ARG A 30 -4.67 3.98 10.94
C ARG A 30 -4.46 2.80 9.99
N MET A 31 -5.21 2.78 8.88
CA MET A 31 -5.09 1.71 7.91
C MET A 31 -3.70 1.74 7.24
N ILE A 32 -3.19 2.94 6.95
CA ILE A 32 -1.86 3.09 6.38
C ILE A 32 -0.82 2.51 7.35
N THR A 33 -0.93 2.85 8.63
CA THR A 33 -0.03 2.34 9.66
C THR A 33 -0.06 0.81 9.72
N ARG A 34 -1.26 0.24 9.65
CA ARG A 34 -1.43 -1.21 9.68
C ARG A 34 -0.81 -1.88 8.47
N TYR A 35 -0.96 -1.28 7.28
CA TYR A 35 -0.32 -1.80 6.06
C TYR A 35 1.19 -1.79 6.22
N GLU A 36 1.75 -0.67 6.64
CA GLU A 36 3.21 -0.52 6.74
C GLU A 36 3.83 -1.40 7.81
N ASN A 37 3.07 -1.74 8.84
CA ASN A 37 3.53 -2.62 9.90
C ASN A 37 3.25 -4.11 9.64
N GLY A 38 2.67 -4.43 8.49
CA GLY A 38 2.40 -5.81 8.13
C GLY A 38 1.23 -6.44 8.87
N ILE A 39 0.38 -5.61 9.50
CA ILE A 39 -0.77 -6.12 10.27
C ILE A 39 -1.96 -6.39 9.36
N SER A 40 -2.08 -5.62 8.29
CA SER A 40 -3.19 -5.75 7.34
C SER A 40 -2.68 -5.59 5.91
N PHE A 41 -3.45 -6.12 4.97
CA PHE A 41 -3.22 -5.91 3.54
C PHE A 41 -4.54 -5.55 2.88
N PRO A 42 -4.49 -4.94 1.68
CA PRO A 42 -5.72 -4.77 0.90
C PRO A 42 -6.36 -6.12 0.65
N ARG A 43 -7.69 -6.18 0.73
CA ARG A 43 -8.41 -7.46 0.66
C ARG A 43 -8.85 -7.83 -0.75
N THR A 44 -8.73 -6.92 -1.70
CA THR A 44 -9.15 -7.16 -3.07
C THR A 44 -8.09 -6.69 -4.04
N LYS A 45 -8.13 -7.23 -5.26
CA LYS A 45 -7.23 -6.77 -6.31
C LYS A 45 -7.52 -5.33 -6.69
N ASP A 46 -8.78 -4.90 -6.59
CA ASP A 46 -9.14 -3.52 -6.90
C ASP A 46 -8.48 -2.55 -5.94
N ALA A 47 -8.38 -2.91 -4.66
CA ALA A 47 -7.69 -2.07 -3.68
C ALA A 47 -6.19 -1.97 -4.01
N TYR A 48 -5.58 -3.08 -4.42
CA TYR A 48 -4.18 -3.07 -4.86
C TYR A 48 -3.99 -2.20 -6.10
N ARG A 49 -4.91 -2.30 -7.07
CA ARG A 49 -4.83 -1.46 -8.28
C ARG A 49 -4.91 0.01 -7.96
N LYS A 50 -5.81 0.37 -7.05
CA LYS A 50 -5.98 1.76 -6.64
C LYS A 50 -4.69 2.32 -6.04
N ILE A 51 -4.04 1.53 -5.20
CA ILE A 51 -2.77 1.91 -4.59
C ILE A 51 -1.68 2.00 -5.66
N ALA A 52 -1.62 1.02 -6.55
CA ALA A 52 -0.64 1.00 -7.64
C ALA A 52 -0.80 2.22 -8.56
N GLU A 53 -2.03 2.56 -8.90
CA GLU A 53 -2.30 3.74 -9.72
C GLU A 53 -1.88 5.03 -9.03
N TYR A 54 -2.12 5.11 -7.74
CA TYR A 54 -1.73 6.29 -6.98
C TYR A 54 -0.22 6.48 -6.98
N PHE A 55 0.52 5.40 -6.74
CA PHE A 55 1.99 5.46 -6.75
C PHE A 55 2.58 5.37 -8.16
N LYS A 56 1.75 5.07 -9.16
CA LYS A 56 2.19 4.89 -10.56
C LYS A 56 3.22 3.77 -10.70
N VAL A 57 2.94 2.67 -10.04
CA VAL A 57 3.73 1.45 -10.14
C VAL A 57 2.85 0.33 -10.68
N ASP A 58 3.50 -0.73 -11.16
CA ASP A 58 2.78 -1.91 -11.65
C ASP A 58 2.10 -2.60 -10.46
N VAL A 59 0.84 -2.97 -10.63
CA VAL A 59 0.10 -3.66 -9.58
C VAL A 59 0.79 -4.98 -9.20
N ASN A 60 1.42 -5.65 -10.16
CA ASN A 60 2.13 -6.90 -9.89
C ASN A 60 3.33 -6.71 -8.98
N TYR A 61 3.90 -5.53 -8.97
CA TYR A 61 4.98 -5.22 -8.03
C TYR A 61 4.45 -5.26 -6.58
N LEU A 62 3.22 -4.79 -6.37
CA LEU A 62 2.61 -4.78 -5.05
C LEU A 62 2.06 -6.15 -4.65
N LEU A 63 1.63 -6.94 -5.63
CA LEU A 63 1.15 -8.31 -5.41
C LEU A 63 2.36 -9.20 -5.25
N THR A 64 2.83 -9.37 -4.03
CA THR A 64 4.08 -10.08 -3.79
C THR A 64 3.82 -11.54 -3.45
N GLU A 65 4.86 -12.36 -3.62
CA GLU A 65 4.80 -13.77 -3.27
C GLU A 65 4.73 -13.98 -1.76
N ASP A 66 5.10 -12.97 -1.00
CA ASP A 66 5.08 -13.04 0.47
C ASP A 66 3.66 -12.90 1.02
N GLU A 67 2.74 -12.40 0.20
CA GLU A 67 1.35 -12.21 0.58
C GLU A 67 0.55 -13.30 -0.09
N GLU A 68 0.14 -14.30 0.68
CA GLU A 68 -0.65 -15.37 0.10
C GLU A 68 -2.12 -14.98 -0.01
N PHE A 69 -2.60 -14.99 -1.24
CA PHE A 69 -4.01 -14.82 -1.53
C PHE A 69 -4.61 -16.20 -1.69
N VAL A 70 -5.20 -16.64 -0.65
CA VAL A 70 -5.89 -17.93 -0.70
C VAL A 70 -7.35 -17.70 -0.79
#